data_2ccbf9e8c61f5dd6d0d5505294dc0640
#
_entry.id   2ccbf9e8c61f5dd6d0d5505294dc0640
#
_cell.length_a   1.000
_cell.length_b   1.000
_cell.length_c   1.000
_cell.angle_alpha   90.00
_cell.angle_beta   90.00
_cell.angle_gamma   90.00
#
_symmetry.space_group_name_H-M   'P 1'
#
loop_
_entity.id
_entity.type
_entity.pdbx_description
1 polymer ?
#
loop_
_entity_poly.entity_id
_entity_poly.type
_entity_poly.pdbx_seq_one_letter_code
_entity_poly.pdbx_strand_id
1 'polypeptide(L)'
;MTDKERNKYVDGRFLECVKEINTVRRGSGCVVGKKYWFEYVHDTNDGECPNADAFYRKLSDNNHYDEVFITDDELVNNFKVCD
;
A
#
# COMPACT_ATOMS: atom_id res chain seq x y z
N MET A 1 9.14 3.59 -9.82
CA MET A 1 9.05 2.11 -9.67
C MET A 1 8.21 1.55 -10.79
N THR A 2 8.68 0.51 -11.47
CA THR A 2 7.92 -0.15 -12.52
C THR A 2 6.91 -1.12 -11.92
N ASP A 3 5.92 -1.56 -12.70
CA ASP A 3 4.95 -2.57 -12.26
C ASP A 3 5.65 -3.86 -11.84
N LYS A 4 6.67 -4.25 -12.59
CA LYS A 4 7.45 -5.46 -12.29
C LYS A 4 8.18 -5.36 -10.95
N GLU A 5 8.79 -4.21 -10.67
CA GLU A 5 9.46 -3.95 -9.41
C GLU A 5 8.46 -3.93 -8.26
N ARG A 6 7.30 -3.31 -8.49
CA ARG A 6 6.24 -3.22 -7.50
C ARG A 6 5.68 -4.60 -7.17
N ASN A 7 5.46 -5.44 -8.18
CA ASN A 7 5.00 -6.81 -7.97
C ASN A 7 6.02 -7.65 -7.19
N LYS A 8 7.29 -7.40 -7.40
CA LYS A 8 8.36 -8.05 -6.63
C LYS A 8 8.31 -7.66 -5.16
N TYR A 9 7.99 -6.40 -4.88
CA TYR A 9 7.93 -5.88 -3.52
C TYR A 9 6.61 -6.26 -2.84
N VAL A 10 5.50 -6.10 -3.54
CA VAL A 10 4.17 -6.35 -2.97
C VAL A 10 3.19 -6.86 -4.02
N ASP A 11 2.85 -8.13 -3.94
CA ASP A 11 1.79 -8.72 -4.76
C ASP A 11 1.34 -10.01 -4.09
N GLY A 12 0.25 -9.90 -3.31
CA GLY A 12 -0.17 -11.02 -2.48
C GLY A 12 0.85 -11.34 -1.40
N ARG A 13 1.23 -10.32 -0.61
CA ARG A 13 2.27 -10.42 0.42
C ARG A 13 1.87 -9.71 1.68
N PHE A 14 2.40 -10.20 2.81
CA PHE A 14 2.29 -9.46 4.06
C PHE A 14 3.37 -8.40 4.15
N LEU A 15 2.95 -7.19 4.47
CA LEU A 15 3.86 -6.08 4.78
C LEU A 15 3.56 -5.60 6.19
N GLU A 16 4.62 -5.34 6.95
CA GLU A 16 4.48 -4.74 8.27
C GLU A 16 4.56 -3.23 8.15
N CYS A 17 3.62 -2.53 8.79
CA CYS A 17 3.65 -1.08 8.86
C CYS A 17 4.73 -0.67 9.88
N VAL A 18 5.77 0.02 9.41
CA VAL A 18 6.85 0.49 10.28
C VAL A 18 6.79 1.99 10.51
N LYS A 19 6.00 2.69 9.71
CA LYS A 19 5.78 4.13 9.85
C LYS A 19 4.39 4.46 9.34
N GLU A 20 3.63 5.25 10.09
CA GLU A 20 2.27 5.65 9.71
C GLU A 20 2.22 6.36 8.38
N ILE A 21 1.23 6.03 7.55
CA ILE A 21 0.98 6.77 6.31
C ILE A 21 -0.09 7.82 6.57
N ASN A 22 0.01 8.93 5.85
CA ASN A 22 -0.95 10.02 5.94
C ASN A 22 -2.28 9.60 5.32
N THR A 23 -3.37 9.79 6.04
CA THR A 23 -4.71 9.35 5.66
C THR A 23 -5.52 10.39 4.90
N VAL A 24 -4.91 11.51 4.48
CA VAL A 24 -5.64 12.50 3.67
C VAL A 24 -5.98 11.97 2.28
N ARG A 25 -5.26 10.95 1.82
CA ARG A 25 -5.57 10.27 0.57
C ARG A 25 -6.62 9.18 0.82
N ARG A 26 -7.30 8.80 -0.26
CA ARG A 26 -8.30 7.74 -0.21
C ARG A 26 -7.67 6.44 0.30
N GLY A 27 -8.36 5.80 1.22
CA GLY A 27 -7.92 4.57 1.85
C GLY A 27 -7.76 4.73 3.35
N SER A 28 -7.60 3.63 4.05
CA SER A 28 -7.39 3.65 5.49
C SER A 28 -5.89 3.80 5.80
N GLY A 29 -5.59 4.36 6.96
CA GLY A 29 -4.23 4.41 7.47
C GLY A 29 -3.73 3.03 7.88
N CYS A 30 -2.51 2.98 8.40
CA CYS A 30 -1.95 1.75 8.95
C CYS A 30 -1.47 1.97 10.37
N VAL A 31 -1.49 0.91 11.17
CA VAL A 31 -1.00 0.92 12.54
C VAL A 31 0.42 0.38 12.56
N VAL A 32 1.33 1.13 13.13
CA VAL A 32 2.75 0.73 13.24
C VAL A 32 2.85 -0.57 14.03
N GLY A 33 3.62 -1.50 13.52
CA GLY A 33 3.81 -2.82 14.10
C GLY A 33 2.83 -3.87 13.63
N LYS A 34 1.82 -3.49 12.88
CA LYS A 34 0.79 -4.38 12.39
C LYS A 34 1.13 -4.88 10.99
N LYS A 35 0.77 -6.13 10.71
CA LYS A 35 0.98 -6.75 9.40
C LYS A 35 -0.30 -6.74 8.61
N TYR A 36 -0.20 -6.39 7.34
CA TYR A 36 -1.35 -6.34 6.42
C TYR A 36 -1.03 -7.12 5.16
N TRP A 37 -2.04 -7.81 4.63
CA TRP A 37 -1.94 -8.43 3.32
C TRP A 37 -2.19 -7.38 2.26
N PHE A 38 -1.22 -7.21 1.36
CA PHE A 38 -1.29 -6.23 0.27
C PHE A 38 -1.36 -6.92 -1.07
N GLU A 39 -2.17 -6.34 -1.96
CA GLU A 39 -2.24 -6.74 -3.36
C GLU A 39 -2.10 -5.48 -4.21
N TYR A 40 -1.18 -5.51 -5.15
CA TYR A 40 -1.03 -4.42 -6.12
C TYR A 40 -2.15 -4.53 -7.15
N VAL A 41 -2.78 -3.40 -7.48
CA VAL A 41 -3.85 -3.35 -8.47
C VAL A 41 -3.34 -2.73 -9.77
N HIS A 42 -2.97 -1.46 -9.73
CA HIS A 42 -2.46 -0.75 -10.91
C HIS A 42 -1.81 0.57 -10.49
N ASP A 43 -1.09 1.19 -11.41
CA ASP A 43 -0.61 2.55 -11.22
C ASP A 43 -1.79 3.51 -11.19
N THR A 44 -1.65 4.61 -10.45
CA THR A 44 -2.69 5.64 -10.45
C THR A 44 -2.80 6.27 -11.82
N ASN A 45 -4.05 6.54 -12.23
CA ASN A 45 -4.34 7.28 -13.44
C ASN A 45 -4.60 8.75 -13.10
N ASP A 46 -4.54 9.59 -14.12
CA ASP A 46 -4.87 11.00 -13.95
C ASP A 46 -6.27 11.15 -13.34
N GLY A 47 -6.34 11.91 -12.25
CA GLY A 47 -7.59 12.18 -11.58
C GLY A 47 -8.01 11.20 -10.49
N GLU A 48 -7.35 10.05 -10.34
CA GLU A 48 -7.65 9.12 -9.24
C GLU A 48 -7.10 9.66 -7.93
N CYS A 49 -5.78 9.83 -7.84
CA CYS A 49 -5.12 10.36 -6.66
C CYS A 49 -3.80 11.00 -7.10
N PRO A 50 -3.77 12.33 -7.30
CA PRO A 50 -2.60 12.99 -7.90
C PRO A 50 -1.34 12.93 -7.04
N ASN A 51 -1.48 12.63 -5.74
CA ASN A 51 -0.35 12.57 -4.82
C ASN A 51 0.11 11.14 -4.51
N ALA A 52 -0.30 10.18 -5.32
CA ALA A 52 0.09 8.78 -5.13
C ALA A 52 0.57 8.19 -6.46
N ASP A 53 1.38 7.15 -6.36
CA ASP A 53 1.95 6.49 -7.54
C ASP A 53 1.21 5.21 -7.91
N ALA A 54 0.58 4.58 -6.95
CA ALA A 54 -0.10 3.31 -7.23
C ALA A 54 -1.29 3.07 -6.30
N PHE A 55 -2.15 2.20 -6.76
CA PHE A 55 -3.34 1.73 -6.07
C PHE A 55 -3.12 0.29 -5.58
N TYR A 56 -3.40 0.07 -4.30
CA TYR A 56 -3.28 -1.24 -3.68
C TYR A 56 -4.57 -1.61 -2.97
N ARG A 57 -4.75 -2.89 -2.74
CA ARG A 57 -5.74 -3.41 -1.81
C ARG A 57 -5.03 -3.91 -0.56
N LYS A 58 -5.51 -3.47 0.58
CA LYS A 58 -4.96 -3.84 1.88
C LYS A 58 -6.05 -4.56 2.66
N LEU A 59 -5.79 -5.80 3.08
CA LEU A 59 -6.75 -6.57 3.87
C LEU A 59 -6.72 -6.07 5.32
N SER A 60 -7.86 -5.60 5.79
CA SER A 60 -8.02 -5.15 7.17
C SER A 60 -8.35 -6.33 8.11
N ASP A 61 -8.36 -6.04 9.41
CA ASP A 61 -8.67 -7.04 10.44
C ASP A 61 -10.07 -7.63 10.33
N ASN A 62 -10.97 -6.92 9.67
CA ASN A 62 -12.36 -7.34 9.51
C ASN A 62 -12.59 -8.17 8.26
N ASN A 63 -11.52 -8.66 7.64
CA ASN A 63 -11.57 -9.36 6.36
C ASN A 63 -12.14 -8.52 5.22
N HIS A 64 -12.00 -7.21 5.31
CA HIS A 64 -12.37 -6.29 4.24
C HIS A 64 -11.12 -5.75 3.57
N TYR A 65 -11.18 -5.63 2.25
CA TYR A 65 -10.13 -4.97 1.51
C TYR A 65 -10.39 -3.47 1.50
N ASP A 66 -9.39 -2.71 1.93
CA ASP A 66 -9.40 -1.27 1.83
C ASP A 66 -8.60 -0.83 0.60
N GLU A 67 -9.08 0.17 -0.09
CA GLU A 67 -8.35 0.79 -1.19
C GLU A 67 -7.29 1.72 -0.62
N VAL A 68 -6.06 1.56 -1.06
CA VAL A 68 -4.94 2.38 -0.57
C VAL A 68 -4.19 2.98 -1.75
N PHE A 69 -4.09 4.31 -1.76
CA PHE A 69 -3.31 5.05 -2.74
C PHE A 69 -2.07 5.58 -2.04
N ILE A 70 -0.90 5.12 -2.45
CA ILE A 70 0.36 5.52 -1.81
C ILE A 70 1.43 5.82 -2.85
N THR A 71 2.44 6.59 -2.43
CA THR A 71 3.60 6.86 -3.26
C THR A 71 4.59 5.70 -3.17
N ASP A 72 5.49 5.61 -4.15
CA ASP A 72 6.55 4.60 -4.13
C ASP A 72 7.45 4.78 -2.89
N ASP A 73 7.72 6.03 -2.51
CA ASP A 73 8.52 6.34 -1.32
C ASP A 73 7.83 5.82 -0.06
N GLU A 74 6.52 6.02 0.05
CA GLU A 74 5.76 5.50 1.20
C GLU A 74 5.77 3.98 1.23
N LEU A 75 5.68 3.34 0.08
CA LEU A 75 5.72 1.88 0.03
C LEU A 75 7.04 1.34 0.61
N VAL A 76 8.16 1.87 0.17
CA VAL A 76 9.47 1.36 0.58
C VAL A 76 9.91 1.85 1.96
N ASN A 77 9.46 3.03 2.38
CA ASN A 77 9.89 3.62 3.65
C ASN A 77 8.97 3.30 4.82
N ASN A 78 7.69 3.08 4.55
CA ASN A 78 6.69 2.91 5.61
C ASN A 78 6.30 1.46 5.84
N PHE A 79 6.70 0.57 4.95
CA PHE A 79 6.36 -0.85 5.03
C PHE A 79 7.59 -1.73 4.85
N LYS A 80 7.59 -2.84 5.57
CA LYS A 80 8.64 -3.85 5.50
C LYS A 80 8.04 -5.16 5.03
N VAL A 81 8.68 -5.81 4.06
CA VAL A 81 8.25 -7.12 3.57
C VAL A 81 8.40 -8.14 4.70
N CYS A 82 7.34 -8.91 4.95
CA CYS A 82 7.35 -9.99 5.92
C CYS A 82 7.54 -11.31 5.18
N ASP A 83 8.56 -12.04 5.58
CA ASP A 83 8.81 -13.37 5.05
C ASP A 83 8.10 -14.43 5.88
#